data_9c03b5ab59ca06074712b7d9ce5681af
#
_entry.id   9c03b5ab59ca06074712b7d9ce5681af
#
_cell.length_a   1.000
_cell.length_b   1.000
_cell.length_c   1.000
_cell.angle_alpha   90.00
_cell.angle_beta   90.00
_cell.angle_gamma   90.00
#
_symmetry.space_group_name_H-M   'P 1'
#
loop_
_entity.id
_entity.type
_entity.pdbx_description
1 polymer ?
#
loop_
_entity_poly.entity_id
_entity_poly.type
_entity_poly.pdbx_seq_one_letter_code
_entity_poly.pdbx_strand_id
1 'polypeptide(L)'
;MKKDKKELKIRAIENGTVIDRITANKALHILKILELPDSETQNITIAMNVSSNEIGRKDIVKIENRELDHEELNQIALIAPKATINIIRNYEPIKKDNIILPDKITSMIKCTNPKCITNYENEPITPRFNVINKYPPVVRCHYCEKLIKTEAIEKQFE
;
A
#
# COMPACT_ATOMS: atom_id res chain seq x y z
N MET A 1 27.75 -2.98 23.94
CA MET A 1 27.00 -3.21 22.69
C MET A 1 27.32 -2.13 21.69
N LYS A 2 27.69 -2.55 20.50
CA LYS A 2 28.11 -1.61 19.45
C LYS A 2 26.98 -1.20 18.52
N LYS A 3 25.78 -1.00 19.04
CA LYS A 3 24.65 -0.48 18.27
C LYS A 3 24.92 0.90 17.69
N ASP A 4 25.74 1.64 18.33
CA ASP A 4 26.09 3.02 18.08
C ASP A 4 26.95 3.20 16.83
N LYS A 5 27.55 2.13 16.33
CA LYS A 5 28.42 2.16 15.14
C LYS A 5 27.68 1.91 13.85
N LYS A 6 26.39 1.53 13.90
CA LYS A 6 25.56 1.38 12.72
C LYS A 6 24.76 2.65 12.52
N GLU A 7 25.18 3.42 11.54
CA GLU A 7 24.33 4.53 11.11
C GLU A 7 23.01 3.98 10.62
N LEU A 8 21.92 4.55 11.14
CA LEU A 8 20.60 4.26 10.62
C LEU A 8 20.48 4.94 9.25
N LYS A 9 20.32 4.15 8.21
CA LYS A 9 20.07 4.68 6.85
C LYS A 9 18.77 5.49 6.80
N ILE A 10 17.86 5.22 7.71
CA ILE A 10 16.58 5.89 7.81
C ILE A 10 16.41 6.35 9.25
N ARG A 11 16.17 7.64 9.43
CA ARG A 11 15.97 8.21 10.76
C ARG A 11 14.66 7.71 11.36
N ALA A 12 14.66 7.50 12.68
CA ALA A 12 13.44 7.25 13.43
C ALA A 12 12.54 8.49 13.37
N ILE A 13 11.24 8.28 13.26
CA ILE A 13 10.25 9.36 13.32
C ILE A 13 9.66 9.45 14.72
N GLU A 14 9.30 10.65 15.14
CA GLU A 14 8.67 10.86 16.45
C GLU A 14 7.25 10.33 16.48
N ASN A 15 6.45 10.73 15.52
CA ASN A 15 5.04 10.32 15.38
C ASN A 15 4.73 10.04 13.93
N GLY A 16 3.89 9.06 13.68
CA GLY A 16 3.43 8.77 12.34
C GLY A 16 3.27 7.28 12.05
N THR A 17 3.42 6.93 10.79
CA THR A 17 3.27 5.55 10.31
C THR A 17 4.52 5.11 9.58
N VAL A 18 4.97 3.90 9.86
CA VAL A 18 6.03 3.24 9.11
C VAL A 18 5.42 2.04 8.38
N ILE A 19 5.53 2.04 7.07
CA ILE A 19 5.13 0.90 6.24
C ILE A 19 6.40 0.16 5.87
N ASP A 20 6.56 -1.04 6.41
CA ASP A 20 7.73 -1.89 6.17
C ASP A 20 7.35 -3.11 5.34
N ARG A 21 8.33 -3.84 4.85
CA ARG A 21 8.15 -5.04 4.04
C ARG A 21 7.32 -4.83 2.78
N ILE A 22 7.39 -3.65 2.22
CA ILE A 22 6.80 -3.38 0.92
C ILE A 22 7.61 -4.14 -0.13
N THR A 23 6.93 -4.76 -1.07
CA THR A 23 7.59 -5.40 -2.20
C THR A 23 8.55 -4.42 -2.86
N ALA A 24 9.80 -4.85 -3.10
CA ALA A 24 10.85 -3.98 -3.65
C ALA A 24 10.38 -3.26 -4.91
N ASN A 25 10.70 -1.98 -4.99
CA ASN A 25 10.35 -1.07 -6.09
C ASN A 25 8.86 -0.70 -6.19
N LYS A 26 8.08 -0.93 -5.14
CA LYS A 26 6.65 -0.60 -5.10
C LYS A 26 6.30 0.60 -4.21
N ALA A 27 7.28 1.21 -3.55
CA ALA A 27 7.02 2.34 -2.65
C ALA A 27 6.30 3.50 -3.34
N LEU A 28 6.69 3.84 -4.57
CA LEU A 28 6.07 4.93 -5.31
C LEU A 28 4.60 4.65 -5.64
N HIS A 29 4.25 3.40 -5.89
CA HIS A 29 2.85 3.00 -6.09
C HIS A 29 2.04 3.22 -4.81
N ILE A 30 2.64 2.91 -3.65
CA ILE A 30 2.01 3.13 -2.35
C ILE A 30 1.71 4.63 -2.15
N LEU A 31 2.67 5.49 -2.43
CA LEU A 31 2.46 6.94 -2.33
C LEU A 31 1.33 7.41 -3.23
N LYS A 32 1.25 6.87 -4.42
CA LYS A 32 0.23 7.27 -5.38
C LYS A 32 -1.17 6.80 -4.96
N ILE A 33 -1.30 5.57 -4.49
CA ILE A 33 -2.59 5.04 -4.04
C ILE A 33 -3.10 5.79 -2.80
N LEU A 34 -2.20 6.25 -1.94
CA LEU A 34 -2.52 7.02 -0.74
C LEU A 34 -2.63 8.53 -1.04
N GLU A 35 -2.38 8.94 -2.26
CA GLU A 35 -2.38 10.34 -2.67
C GLU A 35 -1.45 11.22 -1.80
N LEU A 36 -0.25 10.73 -1.58
CA LEU A 36 0.76 11.39 -0.76
C LEU A 36 1.84 12.07 -1.62
N PRO A 37 2.44 13.17 -1.17
CA PRO A 37 2.12 13.90 0.07
C PRO A 37 0.77 14.63 -0.01
N ASP A 38 0.08 14.75 1.12
CA ASP A 38 -1.23 15.40 1.18
C ASP A 38 -1.15 16.90 1.47
N SER A 39 0.05 17.41 1.76
CA SER A 39 0.33 18.82 1.96
C SER A 39 1.78 19.13 1.61
N GLU A 40 2.09 20.42 1.41
CA GLU A 40 3.46 20.85 1.09
C GLU A 40 4.43 20.63 2.24
N THR A 41 3.93 20.52 3.46
CA THR A 41 4.75 20.38 4.67
C THR A 41 4.86 18.93 5.15
N GLN A 42 4.20 17.99 4.49
CA GLN A 42 4.26 16.59 4.91
C GLN A 42 5.63 15.99 4.65
N ASN A 43 6.24 15.45 5.71
CA ASN A 43 7.54 14.83 5.61
C ASN A 43 7.39 13.31 5.41
N ILE A 44 7.89 12.84 4.27
CA ILE A 44 7.84 11.43 3.89
C ILE A 44 9.26 10.97 3.58
N THR A 45 9.66 9.87 4.19
CA THR A 45 10.94 9.23 3.91
C THR A 45 10.70 7.90 3.21
N ILE A 46 11.41 7.68 2.11
CA ILE A 46 11.31 6.45 1.32
C ILE A 46 12.68 5.81 1.23
N ALA A 47 12.75 4.52 1.51
CA ALA A 47 13.91 3.71 1.20
C ALA A 47 13.48 2.61 0.26
N MET A 48 14.08 2.54 -0.89
CA MET A 48 13.73 1.55 -1.91
C MET A 48 14.84 0.53 -2.08
N ASN A 49 14.44 -0.72 -2.25
CA ASN A 49 15.32 -1.81 -2.63
C ASN A 49 16.43 -2.04 -1.61
N VAL A 50 16.08 -1.95 -0.32
CA VAL A 50 17.02 -2.20 0.78
C VAL A 50 17.04 -3.67 1.15
N SER A 51 18.17 -4.13 1.70
CA SER A 51 18.32 -5.53 2.10
C SER A 51 17.38 -5.91 3.23
N SER A 52 16.77 -7.09 3.11
CA SER A 52 15.90 -7.66 4.13
C SER A 52 16.29 -9.12 4.35
N ASN A 53 16.39 -9.52 5.60
CA ASN A 53 16.72 -10.91 5.94
C ASN A 53 15.57 -11.88 5.65
N GLU A 54 14.36 -11.38 5.53
CA GLU A 54 13.16 -12.21 5.39
C GLU A 54 12.67 -12.35 3.96
N ILE A 55 12.75 -11.27 3.17
CA ILE A 55 12.17 -11.23 1.82
C ILE A 55 13.18 -10.86 0.74
N GLY A 56 14.48 -10.82 1.08
CA GLY A 56 15.55 -10.44 0.17
C GLY A 56 15.71 -8.93 0.08
N ARG A 57 14.86 -8.27 -0.69
CA ARG A 57 14.84 -6.82 -0.84
C ARG A 57 13.45 -6.28 -0.51
N LYS A 58 13.39 -5.08 0.04
CA LYS A 58 12.13 -4.43 0.43
C LYS A 58 12.21 -2.93 0.26
N ASP A 59 11.04 -2.32 0.26
CA ASP A 59 10.91 -0.87 0.36
C ASP A 59 10.30 -0.52 1.73
N ILE A 60 10.61 0.68 2.19
CA ILE A 60 10.09 1.22 3.45
C ILE A 60 9.59 2.64 3.19
N VAL A 61 8.41 2.98 3.72
CA VAL A 61 7.85 4.33 3.66
C VAL A 61 7.56 4.80 5.08
N LYS A 62 8.05 5.98 5.44
CA LYS A 62 7.78 6.62 6.72
C LYS A 62 7.01 7.91 6.48
N ILE A 63 5.84 8.04 7.09
CA ILE A 63 4.97 9.19 6.95
C ILE A 63 4.86 9.86 8.30
N GLU A 64 5.44 11.05 8.44
CA GLU A 64 5.41 11.76 9.70
C GLU A 64 4.05 12.41 9.96
N ASN A 65 3.64 12.38 11.23
CA ASN A 65 2.43 13.03 11.74
C ASN A 65 1.12 12.56 11.08
N ARG A 66 1.10 11.34 10.58
CA ARG A 66 -0.12 10.76 10.01
C ARG A 66 -0.24 9.28 10.38
N GLU A 67 -1.38 8.90 10.93
CA GLU A 67 -1.76 7.51 11.17
C GLU A 67 -2.77 7.11 10.09
N LEU A 68 -2.53 5.99 9.43
CA LEU A 68 -3.37 5.50 8.34
C LEU A 68 -4.64 4.85 8.89
N ASP A 69 -5.75 5.07 8.22
CA ASP A 69 -7.01 4.43 8.57
C ASP A 69 -7.16 3.05 7.92
N HIS A 70 -8.24 2.37 8.26
CA HIS A 70 -8.48 1.00 7.80
C HIS A 70 -8.62 0.88 6.28
N GLU A 71 -9.27 1.85 5.64
CA GLU A 71 -9.40 1.88 4.19
C GLU A 71 -8.05 2.02 3.49
N GLU A 72 -7.22 2.91 4.01
CA GLU A 72 -5.87 3.12 3.49
C GLU A 72 -5.02 1.86 3.61
N LEU A 73 -5.15 1.11 4.70
CA LEU A 73 -4.46 -0.16 4.87
C LEU A 73 -4.92 -1.19 3.82
N ASN A 74 -6.20 -1.24 3.51
CA ASN A 74 -6.74 -2.11 2.47
C ASN A 74 -6.19 -1.74 1.09
N GLN A 75 -6.04 -0.46 0.81
CA GLN A 75 -5.44 0.02 -0.43
C GLN A 75 -3.98 -0.43 -0.56
N ILE A 76 -3.22 -0.32 0.51
CA ILE A 76 -1.82 -0.76 0.53
C ILE A 76 -1.73 -2.25 0.23
N ALA A 77 -2.67 -3.04 0.73
CA ALA A 77 -2.67 -4.49 0.53
C ALA A 77 -2.78 -4.90 -0.94
N LEU A 78 -3.36 -4.05 -1.79
CA LEU A 78 -3.42 -4.31 -3.24
C LEU A 78 -2.06 -4.23 -3.91
N ILE A 79 -1.14 -3.45 -3.35
CA ILE A 79 0.19 -3.24 -3.93
C ILE A 79 1.24 -4.06 -3.16
N ALA A 80 1.13 -4.10 -1.84
CA ALA A 80 2.10 -4.76 -0.98
C ALA A 80 1.37 -5.64 0.04
N PRO A 81 0.90 -6.83 -0.38
CA PRO A 81 0.07 -7.67 0.48
C PRO A 81 0.80 -8.25 1.70
N LYS A 82 2.13 -8.23 1.69
CA LYS A 82 2.94 -8.71 2.81
C LYS A 82 3.50 -7.60 3.69
N ALA A 83 3.13 -6.35 3.42
CA ALA A 83 3.61 -5.21 4.18
C ALA A 83 3.14 -5.25 5.64
N THR A 84 3.91 -4.62 6.50
CA THR A 84 3.58 -4.44 7.91
C THR A 84 3.47 -2.96 8.22
N ILE A 85 2.55 -2.63 9.13
CA ILE A 85 2.33 -1.25 9.55
C ILE A 85 2.75 -1.10 11.00
N ASN A 86 3.56 -0.08 11.27
CA ASN A 86 3.90 0.32 12.63
C ASN A 86 3.40 1.74 12.85
N ILE A 87 2.61 1.92 13.89
CA ILE A 87 2.22 3.25 14.34
C ILE A 87 3.24 3.70 15.37
N ILE A 88 3.84 4.86 15.16
CA ILE A 88 4.89 5.41 16.00
C ILE A 88 4.34 6.59 16.78
N ARG A 89 4.59 6.61 18.10
CA ARG A 89 4.32 7.76 18.98
C ARG A 89 5.49 7.91 19.94
N ASN A 90 5.98 9.14 20.07
CA ASN A 90 7.14 9.45 20.92
C ASN A 90 8.34 8.55 20.63
N TYR A 91 8.65 8.36 19.34
CA TYR A 91 9.74 7.53 18.82
C TYR A 91 9.59 6.02 19.08
N GLU A 92 8.46 5.57 19.63
CA GLU A 92 8.24 4.16 19.93
C GLU A 92 7.09 3.57 19.11
N PRO A 93 7.26 2.34 18.60
CA PRO A 93 6.15 1.65 17.95
C PRO A 93 5.13 1.22 19.01
N ILE A 94 3.92 1.76 18.92
CA ILE A 94 2.84 1.45 19.86
C ILE A 94 1.90 0.37 19.33
N LYS A 95 1.90 0.16 18.03
CA LYS A 95 1.04 -0.83 17.38
C LYS A 95 1.74 -1.35 16.13
N LYS A 96 1.77 -2.67 15.99
CA LYS A 96 2.30 -3.33 14.80
C LYS A 96 1.21 -4.23 14.22
N ASP A 97 0.78 -3.97 12.99
CA ASP A 97 -0.22 -4.75 12.30
C ASP A 97 0.31 -5.30 10.99
N ASN A 98 -0.14 -6.50 10.64
CA ASN A 98 0.03 -7.01 9.29
C ASN A 98 -1.13 -6.52 8.43
N ILE A 99 -0.83 -6.17 7.20
CA ILE A 99 -1.86 -5.80 6.24
C ILE A 99 -2.52 -7.07 5.72
N ILE A 100 -3.85 -7.05 5.68
CA ILE A 100 -4.63 -8.17 5.15
C ILE A 100 -5.54 -7.64 4.06
N LEU A 101 -5.41 -8.21 2.85
CA LEU A 101 -6.30 -7.87 1.76
C LEU A 101 -7.68 -8.50 2.04
N PRO A 102 -8.76 -7.72 2.10
CA PRO A 102 -10.09 -8.26 2.34
C PRO A 102 -10.58 -9.09 1.15
N ASP A 103 -11.60 -9.91 1.36
CA ASP A 103 -12.14 -10.77 0.31
C ASP A 103 -12.87 -9.98 -0.78
N LYS A 104 -13.35 -8.80 -0.45
CA LYS A 104 -14.05 -7.90 -1.38
C LYS A 104 -13.52 -6.49 -1.24
N ILE A 105 -13.34 -5.82 -2.37
CA ILE A 105 -12.90 -4.43 -2.40
C ILE A 105 -13.90 -3.57 -3.20
N THR A 106 -13.99 -2.31 -2.84
CA THR A 106 -14.93 -1.36 -3.45
C THR A 106 -14.18 -0.06 -3.75
N SER A 107 -14.31 0.44 -4.96
CA SER A 107 -13.84 1.77 -5.39
C SER A 107 -12.34 2.01 -5.39
N MET A 108 -11.50 1.06 -5.06
CA MET A 108 -10.05 1.27 -4.97
C MET A 108 -9.36 1.31 -6.32
N ILE A 109 -9.92 0.57 -7.27
CA ILE A 109 -9.40 0.46 -8.64
C ILE A 109 -10.56 0.52 -9.62
N LYS A 110 -10.22 0.69 -10.89
CA LYS A 110 -11.20 0.65 -11.99
C LYS A 110 -11.14 -0.72 -12.68
N CYS A 111 -12.28 -1.16 -13.19
CA CYS A 111 -12.31 -2.34 -14.04
C CYS A 111 -11.55 -2.06 -15.33
N THR A 112 -10.71 -2.99 -15.74
CA THR A 112 -9.90 -2.86 -16.97
C THR A 112 -10.68 -3.14 -18.25
N ASN A 113 -11.91 -3.64 -18.14
CA ASN A 113 -12.78 -3.87 -19.29
C ASN A 113 -13.48 -2.54 -19.65
N PRO A 114 -13.14 -1.91 -20.78
CA PRO A 114 -13.74 -0.63 -21.16
C PRO A 114 -15.26 -0.74 -21.37
N LYS A 115 -15.79 -1.93 -21.60
CA LYS A 115 -17.22 -2.17 -21.79
C LYS A 115 -17.95 -2.52 -20.50
N CYS A 116 -17.24 -2.58 -19.36
CA CYS A 116 -17.89 -2.83 -18.07
C CYS A 116 -18.81 -1.65 -17.73
N ILE A 117 -19.99 -1.95 -17.19
CA ILE A 117 -20.98 -0.94 -16.79
C ILE A 117 -20.41 0.07 -15.79
N THR A 118 -19.42 -0.34 -14.97
CA THR A 118 -18.80 0.56 -14.00
C THR A 118 -17.95 1.66 -14.65
N ASN A 119 -17.62 1.50 -15.95
CA ASN A 119 -16.84 2.49 -16.71
C ASN A 119 -17.70 3.42 -17.57
N TYR A 120 -19.03 3.28 -17.52
CA TYR A 120 -19.94 4.15 -18.25
C TYR A 120 -20.17 5.42 -17.46
N GLU A 121 -19.88 6.58 -18.08
CA GLU A 121 -19.99 7.88 -17.44
C GLU A 121 -21.42 8.19 -16.95
N ASN A 122 -22.42 7.71 -17.64
CA ASN A 122 -23.82 7.97 -17.31
C ASN A 122 -24.41 6.99 -16.29
N GLU A 123 -23.62 6.02 -15.86
CA GLU A 123 -24.07 5.00 -14.91
C GLU A 123 -23.26 5.12 -13.62
N PRO A 124 -23.83 5.69 -12.55
CA PRO A 124 -23.10 5.90 -11.30
C PRO A 124 -22.99 4.63 -10.48
N ILE A 125 -22.38 3.60 -11.05
CA ILE A 125 -22.18 2.32 -10.40
C ILE A 125 -20.77 2.25 -9.81
N THR A 126 -20.70 2.00 -8.51
CA THR A 126 -19.45 1.87 -7.79
C THR A 126 -18.78 0.56 -8.16
N PRO A 127 -17.51 0.58 -8.62
CA PRO A 127 -16.79 -0.66 -8.92
C PRO A 127 -16.66 -1.53 -7.68
N ARG A 128 -16.87 -2.83 -7.86
CA ARG A 128 -16.71 -3.85 -6.83
C ARG A 128 -15.95 -5.02 -7.38
N PHE A 129 -15.08 -5.59 -6.56
CA PHE A 129 -14.24 -6.71 -6.97
C PHE A 129 -14.21 -7.77 -5.88
N ASN A 130 -14.17 -9.02 -6.31
CA ASN A 130 -13.93 -10.15 -5.42
C ASN A 130 -12.45 -10.52 -5.52
N VAL A 131 -11.79 -10.70 -4.38
CA VAL A 131 -10.39 -11.08 -4.34
C VAL A 131 -10.29 -12.58 -4.58
N ILE A 132 -9.65 -12.97 -5.66
CA ILE A 132 -9.50 -14.37 -6.07
C ILE A 132 -8.21 -14.95 -5.52
N ASN A 133 -7.15 -14.15 -5.46
CA ASN A 133 -5.87 -14.54 -4.90
C ASN A 133 -5.29 -13.34 -4.14
N LYS A 134 -4.64 -13.61 -3.01
CA LYS A 134 -4.08 -12.54 -2.16
C LYS A 134 -2.57 -12.36 -2.36
N TYR A 135 -1.87 -13.38 -2.75
CA TYR A 135 -0.40 -13.40 -2.89
C TYR A 135 0.03 -14.09 -4.18
N PRO A 136 0.19 -13.40 -5.33
CA PRO A 136 -0.04 -11.96 -5.55
C PRO A 136 -1.53 -11.61 -5.67
N PRO A 137 -1.90 -10.34 -5.49
CA PRO A 137 -3.30 -9.93 -5.61
C PRO A 137 -3.86 -10.11 -7.01
N VAL A 138 -5.00 -10.81 -7.09
CA VAL A 138 -5.79 -10.98 -8.32
C VAL A 138 -7.24 -10.79 -7.93
N VAL A 139 -7.95 -9.96 -8.66
CA VAL A 139 -9.36 -9.66 -8.39
C VAL A 139 -10.23 -9.94 -9.60
N ARG A 140 -11.51 -10.18 -9.35
CA ARG A 140 -12.51 -10.34 -10.39
C ARG A 140 -13.58 -9.27 -10.24
N CYS A 141 -13.89 -8.59 -11.34
CA CYS A 141 -14.97 -7.61 -11.34
C CYS A 141 -16.29 -8.28 -10.99
N HIS A 142 -17.03 -7.68 -10.04
CA HIS A 142 -18.33 -8.22 -9.63
C HIS A 142 -19.36 -8.18 -10.77
N TYR A 143 -19.26 -7.22 -11.67
CA TYR A 143 -20.25 -6.98 -12.71
C TYR A 143 -19.96 -7.72 -14.02
N CYS A 144 -18.76 -7.54 -14.57
CA CYS A 144 -18.40 -8.15 -15.85
C CYS A 144 -17.59 -9.45 -15.72
N GLU A 145 -17.19 -9.80 -14.50
CA GLU A 145 -16.44 -11.00 -14.16
C GLU A 145 -15.03 -11.08 -14.75
N LYS A 146 -14.52 -10.01 -15.33
CA LYS A 146 -13.14 -9.98 -15.83
C LYS A 146 -12.15 -10.10 -14.68
N LEU A 147 -11.13 -10.94 -14.85
CA LEU A 147 -10.01 -11.05 -13.94
C LEU A 147 -9.04 -9.90 -14.19
N ILE A 148 -8.59 -9.30 -13.09
CA ILE A 148 -7.58 -8.24 -13.12
C ILE A 148 -6.39 -8.75 -12.32
N LYS A 149 -5.27 -8.97 -13.01
CA LYS A 149 -4.06 -9.50 -12.41
C LYS A 149 -3.21 -8.38 -11.80
N THR A 150 -2.23 -8.77 -11.00
CA THR A 150 -1.37 -7.87 -10.26
C THR A 150 -0.77 -6.76 -11.12
N GLU A 151 -0.26 -7.07 -12.31
CA GLU A 151 0.36 -6.08 -13.19
C GLU A 151 -0.64 -5.01 -13.63
N ALA A 152 -1.86 -5.42 -13.92
CA ALA A 152 -2.92 -4.48 -14.31
C ALA A 152 -3.41 -3.62 -13.15
N ILE A 153 -3.39 -4.17 -11.93
CA ILE A 153 -3.70 -3.41 -10.72
C ILE A 153 -2.62 -2.34 -10.50
N GLU A 154 -1.36 -2.73 -10.50
CA GLU A 154 -0.23 -1.84 -10.29
C GLU A 154 -0.17 -0.72 -11.33
N LYS A 155 -0.50 -1.03 -12.56
CA LYS A 155 -0.49 -0.08 -13.67
C LYS A 155 -1.40 1.13 -13.44
N GLN A 156 -2.44 0.96 -12.66
CA GLN A 156 -3.35 2.06 -12.33
C GLN A 156 -2.72 3.07 -11.37
N PHE A 157 -1.58 2.74 -10.76
CA PHE A 157 -0.86 3.57 -9.79
C PHE A 157 0.54 3.95 -10.26
N GLU A 158 0.79 3.91 -11.54
CA GLU A 158 2.02 4.41 -12.15
C GLU A 158 2.00 5.93 -12.37
#